data_6a13e883c1789318b75ac006de760c81
#
_entry.id   6a13e883c1789318b75ac006de760c81
#
_cell.length_a   1.000
_cell.length_b   1.000
_cell.length_c   1.000
_cell.angle_alpha   90.00
_cell.angle_beta   90.00
_cell.angle_gamma   90.00
#
_symmetry.space_group_name_H-M   'P 1'
#
loop_
_entity.id
_entity.type
_entity.pdbx_description
1 polymer ?
#
loop_
_entity_poly.entity_id
_entity_poly.type
_entity_poly.pdbx_seq_one_letter_code
_entity_poly.pdbx_strand_id
1 'polypeptide(L)'
;MKGDFFAEFLIEYWYIFLPIAIISIIWGNYNKKKIFNEEQILLEKMGFKRVVKPLYFRLPSNKLFFNTYSNKNPITSEKYPHLMIYLRSENAGESGYYYTRILQFKSKTNKKFPKFFLRRESIFDKLKSDIDYRNNPEFSKKFFLKSLGDKKNKLEVEKLFKNFSLQKKLLSNPLNIESNGDVMFYYWDRYKFPVEEFEERISEVEFLHDNYFDVIV
;
A
#
# COMPACT_ATOMS: atom_id res chain seq x y z
N MET A 1 12.57 -44.93 -2.01
CA MET A 1 11.58 -45.73 -1.29
C MET A 1 10.63 -45.01 -0.33
N LYS A 2 10.74 -43.68 -0.05
CA LYS A 2 9.76 -42.96 0.80
C LYS A 2 8.67 -42.21 0.00
N GLY A 3 8.81 -42.11 -1.32
CA GLY A 3 7.82 -41.41 -2.17
C GLY A 3 6.60 -42.25 -2.52
N ASP A 4 6.78 -43.55 -2.63
CA ASP A 4 5.73 -44.43 -3.12
C ASP A 4 4.61 -44.66 -2.09
N PHE A 5 4.96 -44.75 -0.81
CA PHE A 5 3.99 -44.97 0.27
C PHE A 5 2.95 -43.84 0.39
N PHE A 6 3.36 -42.59 0.20
CA PHE A 6 2.45 -41.46 0.30
C PHE A 6 1.51 -41.40 -0.93
N ALA A 7 2.01 -41.74 -2.11
CA ALA A 7 1.21 -41.81 -3.32
C ALA A 7 0.18 -42.95 -3.26
N GLU A 8 0.60 -44.15 -2.81
CA GLU A 8 -0.31 -45.30 -2.59
C GLU A 8 -1.38 -44.98 -1.55
N PHE A 9 -1.01 -44.36 -0.44
CA PHE A 9 -1.95 -43.96 0.61
C PHE A 9 -2.99 -42.94 0.07
N LEU A 10 -2.57 -41.94 -0.73
CA LEU A 10 -3.50 -40.99 -1.36
C LEU A 10 -4.43 -41.67 -2.37
N ILE A 11 -3.96 -42.64 -3.12
CA ILE A 11 -4.77 -43.42 -4.07
C ILE A 11 -5.78 -44.31 -3.36
N GLU A 12 -5.38 -44.94 -2.26
CA GLU A 12 -6.24 -45.82 -1.49
C GLU A 12 -7.35 -45.05 -0.74
N TYR A 13 -7.03 -43.86 -0.23
CA TYR A 13 -7.95 -43.07 0.61
C TYR A 13 -8.51 -41.81 -0.09
N TRP A 14 -8.38 -41.68 -1.44
CA TRP A 14 -8.82 -40.49 -2.20
C TRP A 14 -10.29 -40.14 -1.97
N TYR A 15 -11.16 -41.16 -1.77
CA TYR A 15 -12.58 -41.00 -1.53
C TYR A 15 -12.89 -40.33 -0.16
N ILE A 16 -11.95 -40.30 0.75
CA ILE A 16 -12.04 -39.55 2.01
C ILE A 16 -11.48 -38.13 1.82
N PHE A 17 -10.33 -37.99 1.16
CA PHE A 17 -9.66 -36.71 1.01
C PHE A 17 -10.39 -35.78 0.03
N LEU A 18 -10.98 -36.32 -1.03
CA LEU A 18 -11.68 -35.52 -2.03
C LEU A 18 -12.89 -34.76 -1.44
N PRO A 19 -13.81 -35.38 -0.68
CA PRO A 19 -14.89 -34.65 -0.02
C PRO A 19 -14.39 -33.61 0.97
N ILE A 20 -13.35 -33.91 1.75
CA ILE A 20 -12.76 -32.97 2.71
C ILE A 20 -12.19 -31.74 1.97
N ALA A 21 -11.48 -31.96 0.87
CA ALA A 21 -10.93 -30.89 0.06
C ALA A 21 -12.05 -30.02 -0.54
N ILE A 22 -13.11 -30.64 -1.07
CA ILE A 22 -14.27 -29.94 -1.63
C ILE A 22 -14.96 -29.10 -0.54
N ILE A 23 -15.23 -29.69 0.62
CA ILE A 23 -15.84 -28.98 1.76
C ILE A 23 -14.97 -27.80 2.19
N SER A 24 -13.65 -28.00 2.27
CA SER A 24 -12.70 -26.93 2.64
C SER A 24 -12.70 -25.79 1.63
N ILE A 25 -12.79 -26.10 0.34
CA ILE A 25 -12.89 -25.08 -0.73
C ILE A 25 -14.21 -24.31 -0.62
N ILE A 26 -15.33 -25.03 -0.46
CA ILE A 26 -16.67 -24.42 -0.33
C ILE A 26 -16.71 -23.52 0.92
N TRP A 27 -16.24 -24.02 2.06
CA TRP A 27 -16.17 -23.28 3.31
C TRP A 27 -15.27 -22.05 3.21
N GLY A 28 -14.08 -22.19 2.59
CA GLY A 28 -13.17 -21.08 2.33
C GLY A 28 -13.80 -19.99 1.46
N ASN A 29 -14.52 -20.37 0.41
CA ASN A 29 -15.21 -19.42 -0.47
C ASN A 29 -16.39 -18.74 0.23
N TYR A 30 -17.17 -19.49 1.03
CA TYR A 30 -18.24 -18.94 1.84
C TYR A 30 -17.76 -17.90 2.84
N ASN A 31 -16.70 -18.23 3.60
CA ASN A 31 -16.10 -17.30 4.57
C ASN A 31 -15.54 -16.04 3.90
N LYS A 32 -14.87 -16.19 2.74
CA LYS A 32 -14.38 -15.02 1.97
C LYS A 32 -15.54 -14.11 1.54
N LYS A 33 -16.65 -14.69 1.08
CA LYS A 33 -17.82 -13.92 0.66
C LYS A 33 -18.50 -13.24 1.84
N LYS A 34 -18.59 -13.92 2.98
CA LYS A 34 -19.14 -13.36 4.23
C LYS A 34 -18.33 -12.16 4.69
N ILE A 35 -17.02 -12.31 4.84
CA ILE A 35 -16.10 -11.22 5.25
C ILE A 35 -16.19 -10.04 4.26
N PHE A 36 -16.26 -10.32 2.95
CA PHE A 36 -16.40 -9.29 1.94
C PHE A 36 -17.72 -8.50 2.09
N ASN A 37 -18.83 -9.17 2.37
CA ASN A 37 -20.14 -8.53 2.56
C ASN A 37 -20.16 -7.70 3.85
N GLU A 38 -19.60 -8.21 4.94
CA GLU A 38 -19.48 -7.47 6.22
C GLU A 38 -18.63 -6.19 6.03
N GLU A 39 -17.50 -6.31 5.35
CA GLU A 39 -16.67 -5.15 5.00
C GLU A 39 -17.44 -4.15 4.11
N GLN A 40 -18.24 -4.63 3.16
CA GLN A 40 -19.04 -3.77 2.31
C GLN A 40 -20.11 -2.98 3.11
N ILE A 41 -20.82 -3.65 4.00
CA ILE A 41 -21.84 -3.02 4.87
C ILE A 41 -21.19 -1.94 5.75
N LEU A 42 -20.00 -2.23 6.29
CA LEU A 42 -19.27 -1.29 7.14
C LEU A 42 -18.82 -0.05 6.35
N LEU A 43 -18.28 -0.25 5.15
CA LEU A 43 -17.90 0.82 4.23
C LEU A 43 -19.09 1.73 3.89
N GLU A 44 -20.24 1.16 3.58
CA GLU A 44 -21.44 1.93 3.25
C GLU A 44 -21.95 2.75 4.46
N LYS A 45 -21.90 2.18 5.68
CA LYS A 45 -22.25 2.91 6.91
C LYS A 45 -21.31 4.10 7.17
N MET A 46 -20.04 4.00 6.76
CA MET A 46 -19.06 5.08 6.89
C MET A 46 -19.08 6.04 5.69
N GLY A 47 -20.03 5.88 4.76
CA GLY A 47 -20.16 6.74 3.58
C GLY A 47 -19.13 6.45 2.47
N PHE A 48 -18.52 5.28 2.48
CA PHE A 48 -17.62 4.83 1.42
C PHE A 48 -18.35 3.98 0.39
N LYS A 49 -18.01 4.16 -0.89
CA LYS A 49 -18.57 3.41 -2.01
C LYS A 49 -17.46 2.76 -2.82
N ARG A 50 -17.65 1.54 -3.26
CA ARG A 50 -16.73 0.89 -4.22
C ARG A 50 -17.01 1.38 -5.62
N VAL A 51 -15.95 1.73 -6.34
CA VAL A 51 -16.06 2.09 -7.75
C VAL A 51 -16.14 0.82 -8.59
N VAL A 52 -17.16 0.72 -9.43
CA VAL A 52 -17.45 -0.51 -10.22
C VAL A 52 -16.39 -0.77 -11.31
N LYS A 53 -15.71 0.26 -11.81
CA LYS A 53 -14.68 0.10 -12.85
C LYS A 53 -13.32 -0.12 -12.20
N PRO A 54 -12.59 -1.19 -12.55
CA PRO A 54 -11.22 -1.36 -12.11
C PRO A 54 -10.36 -0.22 -12.67
N LEU A 55 -9.74 0.54 -11.79
CA LEU A 55 -8.74 1.54 -12.18
C LEU A 55 -7.36 0.93 -11.99
N TYR A 56 -6.58 0.91 -13.05
CA TYR A 56 -5.17 0.52 -12.96
C TYR A 56 -4.35 1.72 -12.50
N PHE A 57 -3.57 1.57 -11.45
CA PHE A 57 -2.60 2.56 -11.05
C PHE A 57 -1.22 1.91 -10.88
N ARG A 58 -0.18 2.70 -11.02
CA ARG A 58 1.19 2.25 -10.85
C ARG A 58 1.88 3.15 -9.83
N LEU A 59 2.46 2.54 -8.80
CA LEU A 59 3.31 3.28 -7.87
C LEU A 59 4.61 3.69 -8.56
N PRO A 60 5.12 4.92 -8.31
CA PRO A 60 6.37 5.41 -8.89
C PRO A 60 7.60 4.53 -8.62
N SER A 61 7.66 3.87 -7.48
CA SER A 61 8.76 2.96 -7.10
C SER A 61 8.81 1.67 -7.93
N ASN A 62 7.70 1.28 -8.57
CA ASN A 62 7.59 0.01 -9.28
C ASN A 62 8.07 0.09 -10.72
N LYS A 63 9.34 0.44 -10.95
CA LYS A 63 9.86 0.58 -12.31
C LYS A 63 10.19 -0.72 -13.02
N LEU A 64 10.35 -1.86 -12.37
CA LEU A 64 11.08 -2.92 -13.05
C LEU A 64 10.57 -4.36 -13.02
N PHE A 65 9.84 -4.87 -12.01
CA PHE A 65 9.68 -6.34 -11.99
C PHE A 65 8.33 -6.95 -11.59
N PHE A 66 7.37 -6.23 -11.06
CA PHE A 66 6.10 -6.87 -10.66
C PHE A 66 4.88 -6.07 -11.11
N ASN A 67 4.40 -6.40 -12.30
CA ASN A 67 3.12 -5.96 -12.85
C ASN A 67 1.97 -6.76 -12.21
N THR A 68 1.70 -6.58 -10.95
CA THR A 68 0.53 -7.24 -10.38
C THR A 68 -0.30 -6.25 -9.60
N TYR A 69 -1.13 -5.54 -10.33
CA TYR A 69 -2.16 -4.69 -9.74
C TYR A 69 -3.51 -5.36 -9.91
N SER A 70 -3.87 -6.17 -8.97
CA SER A 70 -5.26 -6.56 -8.83
C SER A 70 -5.99 -5.44 -8.10
N ASN A 71 -6.50 -4.48 -8.84
CA ASN A 71 -7.41 -3.49 -8.30
C ASN A 71 -8.79 -4.08 -8.21
N LYS A 72 -9.06 -4.71 -7.10
CA LYS A 72 -10.43 -5.01 -6.73
C LYS A 72 -11.06 -3.72 -6.24
N ASN A 73 -11.72 -3.00 -7.17
CA ASN A 73 -12.64 -1.90 -6.92
C ASN A 73 -12.11 -0.87 -5.92
N PRO A 74 -11.52 0.24 -6.38
CA PRO A 74 -11.12 1.32 -5.50
C PRO A 74 -12.34 1.86 -4.74
N ILE A 75 -12.07 2.41 -3.57
CA ILE A 75 -13.07 2.90 -2.64
C ILE A 75 -12.99 4.41 -2.64
N THR A 76 -14.12 5.09 -2.74
CA THR A 76 -14.24 6.55 -2.68
C THR A 76 -15.28 6.95 -1.66
N SER A 77 -15.26 8.21 -1.22
CA SER A 77 -16.27 8.77 -0.33
C SER A 77 -16.57 10.21 -0.71
N GLU A 78 -17.81 10.62 -0.56
CA GLU A 78 -18.23 12.02 -0.72
C GLU A 78 -17.66 12.91 0.39
N LYS A 79 -17.46 12.37 1.59
CA LYS A 79 -16.81 13.04 2.73
C LYS A 79 -15.35 13.41 2.43
N TYR A 80 -14.67 12.60 1.58
CA TYR A 80 -13.25 12.77 1.23
C TYR A 80 -13.08 12.80 -0.30
N PRO A 81 -13.49 13.89 -0.98
CA PRO A 81 -13.53 13.93 -2.45
C PRO A 81 -12.15 13.85 -3.12
N HIS A 82 -11.09 14.20 -2.39
CA HIS A 82 -9.71 14.13 -2.88
C HIS A 82 -9.03 12.80 -2.61
N LEU A 83 -9.71 11.87 -1.90
CA LEU A 83 -9.18 10.59 -1.48
C LEU A 83 -9.74 9.46 -2.33
N MET A 84 -8.86 8.52 -2.70
CA MET A 84 -9.20 7.22 -3.23
C MET A 84 -8.39 6.15 -2.50
N ILE A 85 -9.03 5.05 -2.12
CA ILE A 85 -8.38 3.95 -1.40
C ILE A 85 -8.29 2.75 -2.33
N TYR A 86 -7.09 2.22 -2.48
CA TYR A 86 -6.81 1.02 -3.27
C TYR A 86 -6.43 -0.15 -2.37
N LEU A 87 -6.73 -1.34 -2.82
CA LEU A 87 -6.21 -2.58 -2.24
C LEU A 87 -5.20 -3.18 -3.20
N ARG A 88 -3.94 -3.20 -2.82
CA ARG A 88 -2.85 -3.85 -3.52
C ARG A 88 -2.68 -5.26 -2.99
N SER A 89 -2.53 -6.25 -3.86
CA SER A 89 -2.08 -7.59 -3.51
C SER A 89 -0.69 -7.83 -4.07
N GLU A 90 0.17 -8.43 -3.28
CA GLU A 90 1.52 -8.85 -3.68
C GLU A 90 1.67 -10.34 -3.44
N ASN A 91 2.27 -11.02 -4.40
CA ASN A 91 2.60 -12.43 -4.24
C ASN A 91 3.75 -12.57 -3.24
N ALA A 92 3.55 -13.39 -2.22
CA ALA A 92 4.53 -13.70 -1.17
C ALA A 92 5.23 -15.04 -1.40
N GLY A 93 5.19 -15.58 -2.62
CA GLY A 93 5.68 -16.91 -2.92
C GLY A 93 4.83 -17.99 -2.23
N GLU A 94 5.47 -18.92 -1.57
CA GLU A 94 4.78 -20.01 -0.86
C GLU A 94 3.87 -19.54 0.29
N SER A 95 4.13 -18.34 0.84
CA SER A 95 3.32 -17.73 1.91
C SER A 95 2.00 -17.12 1.43
N GLY A 96 1.69 -17.16 0.12
CA GLY A 96 0.45 -16.66 -0.46
C GLY A 96 0.52 -15.19 -0.87
N TYR A 97 -0.46 -14.36 -0.47
CA TYR A 97 -0.55 -12.96 -0.86
C TYR A 97 -0.56 -12.04 0.35
N TYR A 98 0.26 -10.98 0.30
CA TYR A 98 0.12 -9.82 1.17
C TYR A 98 -0.83 -8.81 0.56
N TYR A 99 -1.60 -8.16 1.41
CA TYR A 99 -2.49 -7.09 1.01
C TYR A 99 -2.08 -5.80 1.69
N THR A 100 -2.07 -4.72 0.92
CA THR A 100 -1.73 -3.38 1.42
C THR A 100 -2.83 -2.42 0.98
N ARG A 101 -3.37 -1.62 1.90
CA ARG A 101 -4.24 -0.51 1.53
C ARG A 101 -3.40 0.71 1.23
N ILE A 102 -3.72 1.37 0.13
CA ILE A 102 -3.03 2.56 -0.37
C ILE A 102 -4.03 3.69 -0.40
N LEU A 103 -3.74 4.75 0.33
CA LEU A 103 -4.47 6.00 0.31
C LEU A 103 -3.88 6.91 -0.79
N GLN A 104 -4.65 7.23 -1.81
CA GLN A 104 -4.26 8.18 -2.84
C GLN A 104 -4.94 9.52 -2.58
N PHE A 105 -4.14 10.57 -2.46
CA PHE A 105 -4.60 11.94 -2.34
C PHE A 105 -4.27 12.74 -3.59
N LYS A 106 -5.24 13.52 -4.05
CA LYS A 106 -5.03 14.57 -5.05
C LYS A 106 -4.77 15.90 -4.33
N SER A 107 -4.00 16.79 -4.94
CA SER A 107 -3.88 18.15 -4.44
C SER A 107 -5.25 18.85 -4.41
N LYS A 108 -5.55 19.49 -3.30
CA LYS A 108 -6.74 20.33 -3.13
C LYS A 108 -6.63 21.63 -3.93
N THR A 109 -5.40 22.04 -4.27
CA THR A 109 -5.07 23.31 -4.96
C THR A 109 -4.71 23.13 -6.43
N ASN A 110 -4.84 21.92 -6.99
CA ASN A 110 -4.42 21.55 -8.34
C ASN A 110 -2.91 21.76 -8.62
N LYS A 111 -2.10 21.87 -7.59
CA LYS A 111 -0.64 21.96 -7.71
C LYS A 111 -0.03 20.61 -8.01
N LYS A 112 1.12 20.63 -8.70
CA LYS A 112 1.91 19.43 -8.90
C LYS A 112 2.88 19.21 -7.74
N PHE A 113 2.97 17.97 -7.30
CA PHE A 113 3.95 17.55 -6.30
C PHE A 113 5.30 17.23 -6.97
N PRO A 114 6.42 17.36 -6.26
CA PRO A 114 7.66 16.76 -6.74
C PRO A 114 7.52 15.24 -6.85
N LYS A 115 8.19 14.64 -7.84
CA LYS A 115 8.12 13.20 -8.09
C LYS A 115 9.17 12.47 -7.26
N PHE A 116 8.75 11.58 -6.37
CA PHE A 116 9.64 10.84 -5.49
C PHE A 116 8.99 9.56 -4.97
N PHE A 117 9.79 8.75 -4.30
CA PHE A 117 9.29 7.79 -3.34
C PHE A 117 10.14 7.76 -2.08
N LEU A 118 9.48 7.64 -0.95
CA LEU A 118 10.00 7.40 0.37
C LEU A 118 9.46 6.06 0.85
N ARG A 119 10.33 5.15 1.27
CA ARG A 119 9.91 3.87 1.86
C ARG A 119 10.89 3.47 2.95
N ARG A 120 10.51 2.51 3.78
CA ARG A 120 11.46 1.91 4.70
C ARG A 120 12.65 1.35 3.94
N GLU A 121 13.85 1.62 4.46
CA GLU A 121 15.08 1.12 3.87
C GLU A 121 15.16 -0.41 4.00
N SER A 122 15.53 -1.08 2.92
CA SER A 122 15.85 -2.50 2.88
C SER A 122 17.35 -2.71 2.75
N ILE A 123 17.83 -3.91 3.04
CA ILE A 123 19.27 -4.25 2.90
C ILE A 123 19.77 -3.97 1.48
N PHE A 124 18.94 -4.19 0.47
CA PHE A 124 19.28 -3.97 -0.94
C PHE A 124 19.29 -2.48 -1.34
N ASP A 125 18.70 -1.61 -0.54
CA ASP A 125 18.67 -0.17 -0.85
C ASP A 125 19.98 0.51 -0.50
N LYS A 126 20.74 -0.03 0.46
CA LYS A 126 22.10 0.47 0.82
C LYS A 126 23.09 0.50 -0.34
N LEU A 127 22.83 -0.25 -1.39
CA LEU A 127 23.64 -0.29 -2.61
C LEU A 127 23.17 0.73 -3.66
N LYS A 128 22.11 1.48 -3.39
CA LYS A 128 21.54 2.45 -4.33
C LYS A 128 21.79 3.87 -3.85
N SER A 129 21.94 4.78 -4.80
CA SER A 129 22.01 6.21 -4.48
C SER A 129 20.63 6.73 -4.06
N ASP A 130 20.56 7.34 -2.90
CA ASP A 130 19.40 7.99 -2.31
C ASP A 130 19.73 9.42 -1.82
N ILE A 131 18.76 10.05 -1.18
CA ILE A 131 18.92 11.37 -0.56
C ILE A 131 19.08 11.17 0.94
N ASP A 132 20.30 11.44 1.42
CA ASP A 132 20.67 11.35 2.83
C ASP A 132 20.69 12.71 3.51
N TYR A 133 20.25 12.74 4.77
CA TYR A 133 20.27 13.91 5.63
C TYR A 133 21.29 13.76 6.76
N ARG A 134 22.46 14.39 6.62
CA ARG A 134 23.54 14.34 7.62
C ARG A 134 23.11 14.87 8.99
N ASN A 135 22.20 15.83 9.01
CA ASN A 135 21.63 16.43 10.22
C ASN A 135 20.58 15.54 10.90
N ASN A 136 20.12 14.48 10.23
CA ASN A 136 19.21 13.49 10.81
C ASN A 136 19.56 12.07 10.30
N PRO A 137 20.65 11.48 10.84
CA PRO A 137 21.09 10.15 10.40
C PRO A 137 20.12 9.04 10.76
N GLU A 138 19.26 9.23 11.75
CA GLU A 138 18.21 8.28 12.11
C GLU A 138 17.17 8.16 11.00
N PHE A 139 16.74 9.30 10.44
CA PHE A 139 15.82 9.33 9.31
C PHE A 139 16.43 8.64 8.09
N SER A 140 17.67 8.98 7.73
CA SER A 140 18.39 8.38 6.59
C SER A 140 18.66 6.88 6.76
N LYS A 141 18.84 6.39 7.99
CA LYS A 141 18.96 4.94 8.26
C LYS A 141 17.64 4.19 8.18
N LYS A 142 16.52 4.86 8.43
CA LYS A 142 15.20 4.24 8.48
C LYS A 142 14.48 4.28 7.15
N PHE A 143 14.75 5.28 6.33
CA PHE A 143 14.04 5.54 5.08
C PHE A 143 14.98 5.67 3.89
N PHE A 144 14.62 5.03 2.82
CA PHE A 144 15.19 5.21 1.49
C PHE A 144 14.37 6.26 0.74
N LEU A 145 14.92 7.43 0.48
CA LEU A 145 14.29 8.53 -0.25
C LEU A 145 14.94 8.69 -1.62
N LYS A 146 14.14 8.60 -2.68
CA LYS A 146 14.63 8.79 -4.04
C LYS A 146 13.76 9.77 -4.82
N SER A 147 14.41 10.78 -5.43
CA SER A 147 13.78 11.65 -6.42
C SER A 147 13.64 10.93 -7.76
N LEU A 148 12.52 11.20 -8.45
CA LEU A 148 12.16 10.63 -9.75
C LEU A 148 12.00 11.77 -10.77
N GLY A 149 13.09 12.26 -11.32
CA GLY A 149 13.02 13.35 -12.28
C GLY A 149 14.36 14.01 -12.50
N ASP A 150 14.30 15.26 -12.94
CA ASP A 150 15.46 16.09 -13.21
C ASP A 150 16.09 16.67 -11.94
N LYS A 151 17.15 17.47 -12.11
CA LYS A 151 17.88 18.13 -11.02
C LYS A 151 16.96 19.09 -10.22
N LYS A 152 16.03 19.77 -10.91
CA LYS A 152 15.10 20.70 -10.25
C LYS A 152 14.18 19.93 -9.31
N ASN A 153 13.56 18.85 -9.80
CA ASN A 153 12.73 17.97 -8.99
C ASN A 153 13.50 17.40 -7.78
N LYS A 154 14.78 17.04 -7.95
CA LYS A 154 15.61 16.57 -6.84
C LYS A 154 15.77 17.62 -5.75
N LEU A 155 16.04 18.88 -6.11
CA LEU A 155 16.15 19.99 -5.16
C LEU A 155 14.83 20.25 -4.42
N GLU A 156 13.69 20.14 -5.10
CA GLU A 156 12.38 20.28 -4.48
C GLU A 156 12.12 19.15 -3.45
N VAL A 157 12.46 17.90 -3.78
CA VAL A 157 12.37 16.77 -2.86
C VAL A 157 13.29 16.95 -1.65
N GLU A 158 14.54 17.36 -1.88
CA GLU A 158 15.50 17.62 -0.82
C GLU A 158 15.00 18.71 0.14
N LYS A 159 14.47 19.82 -0.40
CA LYS A 159 13.87 20.91 0.38
C LYS A 159 12.68 20.44 1.21
N LEU A 160 11.78 19.65 0.61
CA LEU A 160 10.60 19.13 1.25
C LEU A 160 10.96 18.26 2.47
N PHE A 161 11.82 17.30 2.30
CA PHE A 161 12.22 16.38 3.37
C PHE A 161 13.31 16.94 4.29
N LYS A 162 13.84 18.15 4.06
CA LYS A 162 14.68 18.86 5.01
C LYS A 162 13.88 19.35 6.23
N ASN A 163 12.55 19.36 6.15
CA ASN A 163 11.69 19.74 7.25
C ASN A 163 11.80 18.72 8.40
N PHE A 164 12.37 19.17 9.53
CA PHE A 164 12.64 18.32 10.68
C PHE A 164 11.34 17.80 11.34
N SER A 165 10.27 18.62 11.37
CA SER A 165 8.98 18.20 11.92
C SER A 165 8.35 17.06 11.10
N LEU A 166 8.45 17.11 9.77
CA LEU A 166 8.04 16.01 8.89
C LEU A 166 8.85 14.75 9.17
N GLN A 167 10.18 14.86 9.22
CA GLN A 167 11.04 13.72 9.52
C GLN A 167 10.71 13.08 10.87
N LYS A 168 10.53 13.90 11.92
CA LYS A 168 10.16 13.43 13.27
C LYS A 168 8.80 12.70 13.25
N LYS A 169 7.81 13.25 12.54
CA LYS A 169 6.49 12.61 12.41
C LYS A 169 6.59 11.27 11.70
N LEU A 170 7.39 11.16 10.64
CA LEU A 170 7.62 9.91 9.90
C LEU A 170 8.41 8.89 10.72
N LEU A 171 9.34 9.33 11.57
CA LEU A 171 10.05 8.45 12.48
C LEU A 171 9.13 7.84 13.55
N SER A 172 8.17 8.60 14.06
CA SER A 172 7.19 8.13 15.06
C SER A 172 6.11 7.21 14.47
N ASN A 173 5.67 7.50 13.24
CA ASN A 173 4.69 6.68 12.53
C ASN A 173 5.17 6.41 11.10
N PRO A 174 5.98 5.36 10.91
CA PRO A 174 6.60 5.08 9.63
C PRO A 174 5.60 4.60 8.59
N LEU A 175 5.43 5.38 7.52
CA LEU A 175 4.67 5.00 6.35
C LEU A 175 5.48 5.28 5.08
N ASN A 176 5.11 4.59 4.00
CA ASN A 176 5.67 4.83 2.68
C ASN A 176 4.88 5.94 2.00
N ILE A 177 5.60 6.84 1.32
CA ILE A 177 5.01 7.97 0.60
C ILE A 177 5.59 7.99 -0.80
N GLU A 178 4.72 8.07 -1.81
CA GLU A 178 5.15 8.18 -3.20
C GLU A 178 4.38 9.27 -3.92
N SER A 179 5.01 9.92 -4.89
CA SER A 179 4.39 10.91 -5.74
C SER A 179 4.74 10.70 -7.20
N ASN A 180 3.74 10.74 -8.07
CA ASN A 180 3.93 10.77 -9.52
C ASN A 180 3.86 12.18 -10.12
N GLY A 181 3.68 13.20 -9.28
CA GLY A 181 3.53 14.59 -9.66
C GLY A 181 2.08 15.10 -9.58
N ASP A 182 1.09 14.28 -9.86
CA ASP A 182 -0.32 14.66 -9.85
C ASP A 182 -1.05 14.19 -8.60
N VAL A 183 -0.56 13.10 -8.01
CA VAL A 183 -1.13 12.49 -6.81
C VAL A 183 -0.05 11.98 -5.88
N MET A 184 -0.40 11.89 -4.60
CA MET A 184 0.39 11.29 -3.54
C MET A 184 -0.22 9.97 -3.11
N PHE A 185 0.62 8.99 -2.83
CA PHE A 185 0.25 7.67 -2.33
C PHE A 185 0.85 7.46 -0.96
N TYR A 186 0.03 7.03 0.00
CA TYR A 186 0.43 6.78 1.38
C TYR A 186 0.03 5.36 1.76
N TYR A 187 0.96 4.58 2.31
CA TYR A 187 0.66 3.21 2.70
C TYR A 187 1.65 2.68 3.74
N TRP A 188 1.16 1.76 4.55
CA TRP A 188 1.99 0.98 5.47
C TRP A 188 2.34 -0.34 4.80
N ASP A 189 3.60 -0.71 4.83
CA ASP A 189 4.09 -1.89 4.12
C ASP A 189 3.41 -3.17 4.63
N ARG A 190 2.88 -3.96 3.69
CA ARG A 190 2.20 -5.23 3.96
C ARG A 190 1.05 -5.15 4.97
N TYR A 191 0.46 -3.98 5.15
CA TYR A 191 -0.62 -3.78 6.10
C TYR A 191 -1.93 -3.40 5.41
N LYS A 192 -2.88 -4.34 5.47
CA LYS A 192 -4.28 -4.09 5.12
C LYS A 192 -5.01 -3.66 6.39
N PHE A 193 -4.90 -2.39 6.75
CA PHE A 193 -5.67 -1.89 7.90
C PHE A 193 -7.18 -2.15 7.71
N PRO A 194 -7.89 -2.55 8.77
CA PRO A 194 -9.31 -2.86 8.71
C PRO A 194 -10.15 -1.61 8.42
N VAL A 195 -11.42 -1.80 8.06
CA VAL A 195 -12.31 -0.68 7.71
C VAL A 195 -12.57 0.23 8.92
N GLU A 196 -12.56 -0.35 10.10
CA GLU A 196 -12.73 0.34 11.38
C GLU A 196 -11.65 1.39 11.64
N GLU A 197 -10.44 1.19 11.11
CA GLU A 197 -9.33 2.14 11.21
C GLU A 197 -9.35 3.23 10.12
N PHE A 198 -10.29 3.23 9.16
CA PHE A 198 -10.27 4.14 8.02
C PHE A 198 -10.23 5.60 8.43
N GLU A 199 -11.09 6.03 9.36
CA GLU A 199 -11.13 7.43 9.77
C GLU A 199 -9.84 7.86 10.46
N GLU A 200 -9.28 7.01 11.30
CA GLU A 200 -7.99 7.27 11.96
C GLU A 200 -6.86 7.40 10.93
N ARG A 201 -6.73 6.42 10.04
CA ARG A 201 -5.66 6.39 9.03
C ARG A 201 -5.80 7.51 8.00
N ILE A 202 -7.01 7.83 7.60
CA ILE A 202 -7.28 8.95 6.70
C ILE A 202 -6.90 10.27 7.39
N SER A 203 -7.31 10.48 8.65
CA SER A 203 -7.00 11.70 9.40
C SER A 203 -5.49 11.88 9.62
N GLU A 204 -4.76 10.80 9.92
CA GLU A 204 -3.30 10.84 10.01
C GLU A 204 -2.64 11.30 8.71
N VAL A 205 -3.07 10.72 7.59
CA VAL A 205 -2.50 11.01 6.27
C VAL A 205 -2.94 12.38 5.78
N GLU A 206 -4.21 12.76 6.00
CA GLU A 206 -4.73 14.09 5.64
C GLU A 206 -3.97 15.18 6.39
N PHE A 207 -3.71 14.99 7.68
CA PHE A 207 -2.87 15.90 8.46
C PHE A 207 -1.46 16.05 7.85
N LEU A 208 -0.82 14.94 7.46
CA LEU A 208 0.50 14.99 6.82
C LEU A 208 0.42 15.67 5.44
N HIS A 209 -0.58 15.32 4.65
CA HIS A 209 -0.80 15.87 3.32
C HIS A 209 -0.99 17.37 3.36
N ASP A 210 -1.91 17.84 4.18
CA ASP A 210 -2.27 19.26 4.26
C ASP A 210 -1.16 20.12 4.86
N ASN A 211 -0.45 19.64 5.88
CA ASN A 211 0.56 20.45 6.57
C ASN A 211 1.95 20.45 5.92
N TYR A 212 2.28 19.42 5.12
CA TYR A 212 3.64 19.27 4.60
C TYR A 212 3.71 19.18 3.08
N PHE A 213 2.67 18.77 2.40
CA PHE A 213 2.72 18.53 0.94
C PHE A 213 1.85 19.49 0.14
N ASP A 214 0.68 19.85 0.60
CA ASP A 214 -0.23 20.74 -0.13
C ASP A 214 0.01 22.25 0.19
N VAL A 215 0.70 22.54 1.30
CA VAL A 215 1.08 23.91 1.70
C VAL A 215 2.42 24.35 1.13
N ILE A 216 3.35 23.41 0.87
CA ILE A 216 4.70 23.73 0.44
C ILE A 216 4.74 23.90 -1.08
N VAL A 217 4.39 25.10 -1.53
CA VAL A 217 4.83 25.58 -2.85
C VAL A 217 5.09 27.08 -2.83
#